data_6b1547b0db5824a989b5fe70b7bc1e1e
#
_entry.id   6b1547b0db5824a989b5fe70b7bc1e1e
#
_cell.length_a   1.000
_cell.length_b   1.000
_cell.length_c   1.000
_cell.angle_alpha   90.00
_cell.angle_beta   90.00
_cell.angle_gamma   90.00
#
_symmetry.space_group_name_H-M   'P 1'
#
loop_
_entity.id
_entity.type
_entity.pdbx_description
1 polymer ?
#
loop_
_entity_poly.entity_id
_entity_poly.type
_entity_poly.pdbx_seq_one_letter_code
_entity_poly.pdbx_strand_id
1 'polypeptide(L)'
;MSKSIRTAFGLAALTLSLSGFAATAMADETQWQKDHPRRTEVNSRLANQDRRIHNEVKEGEISKGQARSLHKEDHAIRQEERTMASTNHGHITKTEQRALNQQENQVSRQIGK
;
A
#
# COMPACT_ATOMS: atom_id res chain seq x y z
N MET A 1 3.69 3.34 -23.38
CA MET A 1 3.59 2.92 -22.97
C MET A 1 3.30 2.21 -22.68
N SER A 2 3.35 2.21 -22.36
CA SER A 2 3.07 1.66 -21.85
C SER A 2 2.65 1.25 -21.37
N LYS A 3 2.49 1.26 -21.39
CA LYS A 3 2.20 0.85 -20.81
C LYS A 3 1.55 0.21 -20.48
N SER A 4 1.49 0.19 -20.48
CA SER A 4 0.93 -0.41 -19.98
C SER A 4 0.52 -1.12 -19.60
N ILE A 5 0.58 -1.23 -19.69
CA ILE A 5 0.38 -1.94 -19.18
C ILE A 5 -0.14 -2.39 -18.50
N ARG A 6 -0.25 -2.14 -18.41
CA ARG A 6 -0.53 -2.51 -17.69
C ARG A 6 -1.36 -3.01 -17.21
N THR A 7 -1.34 -2.88 -17.24
CA THR A 7 -1.97 -3.30 -16.75
C THR A 7 -2.50 -3.91 -16.42
N ALA A 8 -2.42 -3.93 -16.65
CA ALA A 8 -2.81 -4.53 -16.28
C ALA A 8 -3.08 -5.06 -15.68
N PHE A 9 -2.90 -4.85 -15.64
CA PHE A 9 -3.04 -5.27 -15.09
C PHE A 9 -3.56 -5.72 -14.43
N GLY A 10 -3.69 -5.60 -14.53
CA GLY A 10 -4.05 -6.06 -13.90
C GLY A 10 -4.55 -6.52 -13.35
N LEU A 11 -4.50 -6.53 -13.52
CA LEU A 11 -4.85 -7.04 -13.02
C LEU A 11 -5.13 -7.75 -12.61
N ALA A 12 -5.11 -7.81 -12.88
CA ALA A 12 -5.20 -8.55 -12.41
C ALA A 12 -5.22 -9.10 -11.79
N ALA A 13 -5.12 -8.91 -11.83
CA ALA A 13 -5.04 -9.50 -11.17
C ALA A 13 -5.25 -9.93 -10.51
N LEU A 14 -5.23 -9.71 -10.53
CA LEU A 14 -5.28 -10.12 -9.90
C LEU A 14 -5.61 -10.76 -9.36
N THR A 15 -5.73 -10.69 -9.56
CA THR A 15 -5.89 -11.36 -9.02
C THR A 15 -5.81 -12.13 -8.58
N LEU A 16 -5.46 -12.25 -8.70
CA LEU A 16 -5.20 -12.98 -8.17
C LEU A 16 -5.13 -13.49 -7.58
N SER A 17 -5.11 -13.38 -7.62
CA SER A 17 -4.95 -13.91 -6.97
C SER A 17 -4.99 -14.26 -6.45
N LEU A 18 -5.02 -14.25 -6.46
CA LEU A 18 -4.99 -14.65 -5.80
C LEU A 18 -5.19 -15.27 -5.40
N SER A 19 -5.30 -14.93 -5.66
CA SER A 19 -5.68 -15.70 -5.31
C SER A 19 -5.32 -16.71 -4.54
N GLY A 20 -5.12 -17.48 -4.73
CA GLY A 20 -4.71 -18.54 -4.01
C GLY A 20 -3.92 -18.26 -2.83
N PHE A 21 -2.98 -17.51 -3.00
CA PHE A 21 -2.20 -17.22 -1.94
C PHE A 21 -2.85 -16.37 -0.99
N ALA A 22 -3.90 -15.84 -1.35
CA ALA A 22 -4.60 -14.98 -0.46
C ALA A 22 -5.05 -15.71 0.80
N ALA A 23 -5.54 -16.90 0.66
CA ALA A 23 -5.95 -17.67 1.81
C ALA A 23 -4.78 -17.92 2.74
N THR A 24 -3.64 -18.21 2.16
CA THR A 24 -2.46 -18.44 2.97
C THR A 24 -2.06 -17.21 3.75
N ALA A 25 -2.12 -16.06 3.09
CA ALA A 25 -1.78 -14.83 3.75
C ALA A 25 -2.70 -14.56 4.93
N MET A 26 -3.98 -14.89 4.79
CA MET A 26 -4.91 -14.70 5.89
C MET A 26 -4.62 -15.62 7.05
N ALA A 27 -4.16 -16.82 6.74
CA ALA A 27 -3.82 -17.77 7.78
C ALA A 27 -2.66 -17.27 8.63
N ASP A 28 -1.84 -16.39 8.07
CA ASP A 28 -0.70 -15.87 8.78
C ASP A 28 -0.97 -14.56 9.51
N GLU A 29 -2.22 -14.12 9.50
CA GLU A 29 -2.57 -12.87 10.15
C GLU A 29 -2.32 -12.94 11.65
N THR A 30 -1.61 -11.95 12.16
CA THR A 30 -1.27 -11.91 13.58
C THR A 30 -2.45 -11.44 14.40
N GLN A 31 -2.36 -11.63 15.73
CA GLN A 31 -3.40 -11.15 16.62
C GLN A 31 -3.50 -9.63 16.55
N TRP A 32 -2.36 -8.95 16.47
CA TRP A 32 -2.37 -7.49 16.33
C TRP A 32 -3.15 -7.07 15.10
N GLN A 33 -2.93 -7.76 13.99
CA GLN A 33 -3.61 -7.42 12.74
C GLN A 33 -5.13 -7.63 12.86
N LYS A 34 -5.52 -8.70 13.54
CA LYS A 34 -6.95 -8.97 13.75
C LYS A 34 -7.60 -7.90 14.62
N ASP A 35 -6.86 -7.41 15.60
CA ASP A 35 -7.36 -6.40 16.52
C ASP A 35 -7.35 -5.00 15.93
N HIS A 36 -6.59 -4.79 14.84
CA HIS A 36 -6.42 -3.49 14.22
C HIS A 36 -6.71 -3.58 12.71
N PRO A 37 -7.94 -3.93 12.32
CA PRO A 37 -8.20 -4.20 10.89
C PRO A 37 -7.97 -2.98 9.99
N ARG A 38 -8.32 -1.78 10.45
CA ARG A 38 -8.12 -0.60 9.62
C ARG A 38 -6.65 -0.28 9.42
N ARG A 39 -5.87 -0.39 10.49
CA ARG A 39 -4.43 -0.16 10.38
C ARG A 39 -3.77 -1.24 9.55
N THR A 40 -4.26 -2.47 9.68
CA THR A 40 -3.74 -3.58 8.88
C THR A 40 -3.95 -3.31 7.41
N GLU A 41 -5.12 -2.81 7.04
CA GLU A 41 -5.40 -2.51 5.63
C GLU A 41 -4.50 -1.40 5.11
N VAL A 42 -4.35 -0.32 5.90
CA VAL A 42 -3.48 0.79 5.51
C VAL A 42 -2.04 0.33 5.36
N ASN A 43 -1.55 -0.44 6.34
CA ASN A 43 -0.17 -0.91 6.32
C ASN A 43 0.09 -1.89 5.18
N SER A 44 -0.89 -2.74 4.87
CA SER A 44 -0.76 -3.67 3.75
C SER A 44 -0.62 -2.92 2.42
N ARG A 45 -1.39 -1.85 2.27
CA ARG A 45 -1.29 -1.05 1.06
C ARG A 45 0.05 -0.35 0.97
N LEU A 46 0.56 0.15 2.09
CA LEU A 46 1.87 0.80 2.08
C LEU A 46 2.98 -0.20 1.72
N ALA A 47 2.91 -1.40 2.27
CA ALA A 47 3.89 -2.43 1.96
C ALA A 47 3.83 -2.80 0.47
N ASN A 48 2.62 -2.89 -0.07
CA ASN A 48 2.45 -3.19 -1.48
C ASN A 48 3.00 -2.07 -2.35
N GLN A 49 2.79 -0.83 -1.96
CA GLN A 49 3.32 0.31 -2.70
C GLN A 49 4.84 0.31 -2.68
N ASP A 50 5.45 0.02 -1.54
CA ASP A 50 6.91 -0.07 -1.46
C ASP A 50 7.45 -1.12 -2.42
N ARG A 51 6.77 -2.25 -2.51
CA ARG A 51 7.18 -3.32 -3.41
C ARG A 51 7.03 -2.87 -4.87
N ARG A 52 5.93 -2.18 -5.18
CA ARG A 52 5.70 -1.68 -6.53
C ARG A 52 6.75 -0.65 -6.92
N ILE A 53 7.09 0.25 -6.01
CA ILE A 53 8.14 1.25 -6.26
C ILE A 53 9.45 0.55 -6.62
N HIS A 54 9.81 -0.46 -5.82
CA HIS A 54 11.04 -1.21 -6.06
C HIS A 54 11.02 -1.87 -7.44
N ASN A 55 9.90 -2.47 -7.81
CA ASN A 55 9.78 -3.13 -9.10
C ASN A 55 9.86 -2.14 -10.26
N GLU A 56 9.24 -0.97 -10.10
CA GLU A 56 9.26 0.05 -11.14
C GLU A 56 10.67 0.57 -11.38
N VAL A 57 11.46 0.70 -10.33
CA VAL A 57 12.86 1.08 -10.48
C VAL A 57 13.63 0.01 -11.23
N LYS A 58 13.43 -1.25 -10.87
CA LYS A 58 14.12 -2.35 -11.54
C LYS A 58 13.78 -2.42 -13.03
N GLU A 59 12.56 -2.08 -13.37
CA GLU A 59 12.10 -2.11 -14.75
C GLU A 59 12.44 -0.85 -15.51
N GLY A 60 12.98 0.15 -14.84
CA GLY A 60 13.35 1.40 -15.47
C GLY A 60 12.21 2.35 -15.72
N GLU A 61 11.05 2.09 -15.10
CA GLU A 61 9.86 2.93 -15.32
C GLU A 61 9.93 4.23 -14.54
N ILE A 62 10.57 4.21 -13.38
CA ILE A 62 10.78 5.43 -12.61
C ILE A 62 12.24 5.50 -12.20
N SER A 63 12.72 6.73 -11.97
CA SER A 63 14.09 6.94 -11.55
C SER A 63 14.26 6.64 -10.06
N LYS A 64 15.52 6.48 -9.65
CA LYS A 64 15.81 6.31 -8.23
C LYS A 64 15.39 7.54 -7.42
N GLY A 65 15.51 8.74 -8.01
CA GLY A 65 15.07 9.96 -7.35
C GLY A 65 13.58 9.97 -7.11
N GLN A 66 12.81 9.56 -8.12
CA GLN A 66 11.37 9.45 -7.97
C GLN A 66 11.01 8.42 -6.92
N ALA A 67 11.72 7.30 -6.92
CA ALA A 67 11.49 6.24 -5.93
C ALA A 67 11.72 6.76 -4.51
N ARG A 68 12.78 7.53 -4.30
CA ARG A 68 13.04 8.08 -2.99
C ARG A 68 11.91 9.00 -2.54
N SER A 69 11.41 9.84 -3.45
CA SER A 69 10.29 10.72 -3.13
C SER A 69 9.05 9.92 -2.75
N LEU A 70 8.76 8.87 -3.51
CA LEU A 70 7.57 8.06 -3.25
C LEU A 70 7.69 7.29 -1.94
N HIS A 71 8.88 6.77 -1.65
CA HIS A 71 9.10 6.11 -0.36
C HIS A 71 8.95 7.09 0.80
N LYS A 72 9.37 8.34 0.61
CA LYS A 72 9.20 9.35 1.64
C LYS A 72 7.72 9.64 1.87
N GLU A 73 6.95 9.68 0.79
CA GLU A 73 5.51 9.90 0.93
C GLU A 73 4.85 8.75 1.67
N ASP A 74 5.23 7.52 1.34
CA ASP A 74 4.71 6.35 2.06
C ASP A 74 5.10 6.39 3.53
N HIS A 75 6.33 6.81 3.81
CA HIS A 75 6.78 6.92 5.18
C HIS A 75 5.99 7.98 5.95
N ALA A 76 5.70 9.11 5.29
CA ALA A 76 4.90 10.17 5.92
C ALA A 76 3.49 9.69 6.22
N ILE A 77 2.90 8.91 5.33
CA ILE A 77 1.58 8.33 5.56
C ILE A 77 1.61 7.39 6.76
N ARG A 78 2.66 6.58 6.87
CA ARG A 78 2.80 5.68 8.01
C ARG A 78 2.93 6.44 9.33
N GLN A 79 3.70 7.53 9.31
CA GLN A 79 3.83 8.35 10.51
C GLN A 79 2.51 8.99 10.89
N GLU A 80 1.76 9.43 9.89
CA GLU A 80 0.44 10.02 10.12
C GLU A 80 -0.50 8.98 10.73
N GLU A 81 -0.46 7.77 10.21
CA GLU A 81 -1.28 6.68 10.75
C GLU A 81 -0.94 6.42 12.21
N ARG A 82 0.34 6.40 12.55
CA ARG A 82 0.77 6.19 13.93
C ARG A 82 0.31 7.31 14.84
N THR A 83 0.39 8.56 14.35
CA THR A 83 -0.06 9.70 15.12
C THR A 83 -1.56 9.62 15.40
N MET A 84 -2.33 9.29 14.38
CA MET A 84 -3.77 9.13 14.52
C MET A 84 -4.09 8.02 15.54
N ALA A 85 -3.39 6.90 15.44
CA ALA A 85 -3.61 5.78 16.34
C ALA A 85 -3.27 6.15 17.78
N SER A 86 -2.24 6.96 17.97
CA SER A 86 -1.80 7.31 19.32
C SER A 86 -2.84 8.13 20.07
N THR A 87 -3.74 8.80 19.35
CA THR A 87 -4.80 9.58 19.98
C THR A 87 -6.08 8.79 20.15
N ASN A 88 -6.09 7.52 19.75
CA ASN A 88 -7.29 6.71 19.77
C ASN A 88 -6.98 5.28 20.21
N HIS A 89 -6.20 5.16 21.26
CA HIS A 89 -5.87 3.87 21.89
C HIS A 89 -5.31 2.83 20.95
N GLY A 90 -4.51 3.27 19.99
CA GLY A 90 -3.86 2.35 19.05
C GLY A 90 -4.68 2.03 17.81
N HIS A 91 -5.85 2.62 17.67
CA HIS A 91 -6.73 2.38 16.53
C HIS A 91 -6.91 3.63 15.71
N ILE A 92 -7.30 3.48 14.44
CA ILE A 92 -7.69 4.62 13.63
C ILE A 92 -9.18 4.51 13.33
N THR A 93 -9.81 5.66 13.18
CA THR A 93 -11.26 5.69 12.88
C THR A 93 -11.47 5.42 11.40
N LYS A 94 -12.71 5.15 11.04
CA LYS A 94 -13.06 4.93 9.64
C LYS A 94 -12.76 6.16 8.79
N THR A 95 -13.03 7.35 9.33
CA THR A 95 -12.73 8.59 8.62
C THR A 95 -11.22 8.76 8.42
N GLU A 96 -10.44 8.45 9.44
CA GLU A 96 -8.98 8.51 9.33
C GLU A 96 -8.46 7.50 8.31
N GLN A 97 -9.01 6.30 8.31
CA GLN A 97 -8.65 5.30 7.33
C GLN A 97 -8.92 5.80 5.92
N ARG A 98 -10.07 6.43 5.72
CA ARG A 98 -10.43 6.96 4.41
C ARG A 98 -9.46 8.05 3.96
N ALA A 99 -9.07 8.93 4.89
CA ALA A 99 -8.11 9.99 4.56
C ALA A 99 -6.75 9.40 4.17
N LEU A 100 -6.28 8.40 4.91
CA LEU A 100 -5.01 7.74 4.60
C LEU A 100 -5.09 7.02 3.27
N ASN A 101 -6.22 6.37 3.00
CA ASN A 101 -6.41 5.67 1.73
C ASN A 101 -6.38 6.62 0.55
N GLN A 102 -6.91 7.83 0.71
CA GLN A 102 -6.83 8.83 -0.35
C GLN A 102 -5.39 9.22 -0.64
N GLN A 103 -4.59 9.38 0.40
CA GLN A 103 -3.18 9.69 0.22
C GLN A 103 -2.45 8.53 -0.45
N GLU A 104 -2.74 7.30 -0.03
CA GLU A 104 -2.17 6.12 -0.65
C GLU A 104 -2.56 6.03 -2.13
N ASN A 105 -3.80 6.39 -2.45
CA ASN A 105 -4.25 6.40 -3.84
C ASN A 105 -3.44 7.38 -4.68
N GLN A 106 -3.11 8.55 -4.12
CA GLN A 106 -2.30 9.51 -4.84
C GLN A 106 -0.90 8.98 -5.12
N VAL A 107 -0.29 8.36 -4.11
CA VAL A 107 1.02 7.74 -4.30
C VAL A 107 0.91 6.63 -5.34
N SER A 108 -0.12 5.82 -5.24
CA SER A 108 -0.32 4.70 -6.15
C SER A 108 -0.36 5.17 -7.60
N ARG A 109 -1.04 6.28 -7.86
CA ARG A 109 -1.11 6.81 -9.22
C ARG A 109 0.25 7.25 -9.75
N GLN A 110 1.11 7.73 -8.85
CA GLN A 110 2.45 8.15 -9.24
C GLN A 110 3.38 6.97 -9.51
N ILE A 111 3.16 5.85 -8.83
CA ILE A 111 3.94 4.65 -9.05
C ILE A 111 3.49 3.94 -10.31
N GLY A 112 2.23 3.73 -10.41
CA GLY A 112 1.64 2.70 -11.23
C GLY A 112 1.22 3.08 -12.60
N LYS A 113 1.86 4.04 -13.13
CA LYS A 113 1.48 4.34 -14.44
C LYS A 113 1.74 3.23 -15.40
#